data_f426776f4f06eaec3c5b7f89028a30cf
#
_entry.id   f426776f4f06eaec3c5b7f89028a30cf
#
_cell.length_a   1.000
_cell.length_b   1.000
_cell.length_c   1.000
_cell.angle_alpha   90.00
_cell.angle_beta   90.00
_cell.angle_gamma   90.00
#
_symmetry.space_group_name_H-M   'P 1'
#
loop_
_entity.id
_entity.type
_entity.pdbx_description
1 polymer ?
#
loop_
_entity_poly.entity_id
_entity_poly.type
_entity_poly.pdbx_seq_one_letter_code
_entity_poly.pdbx_strand_id
1 'polypeptide(L)'
;MNRKLIALVCTAAFSLWAVPPAAGATNGSTPASPAEDGTLPALAAVAGAGTMESHTYQYLEELSDDIGPRVTGSPSEVRAEDWGLQKMKTLGLENVHKESYQIHRGWTRGSADAEMITPVHRRLAVDSLGWVGSTPAGGVESEIVPVNAYKIEKELEDNRANWRGKIVLIVHSGPRPPFDPAEFAKFSMFLKELQKAGAAAVIAGQAGSRAAGMRLTHTGALGFDEFFEVPVVSMAYEDEDQIERFLERGKQVRLRIDVQNRVTDHPVETSNVVGEIRGTEHPEQIVVVGGHLDSWDLATGATDNGMGTTATLGAAEAILKSSFKPRRTIRFVLFTGEEEGLLGSVAYTRMHKDEMANHVAAVILDNGQGPVTGLQLGGRLDLVPAVEKFAKALRAFGDLHVDDEIEFGTDTGPFIMAGLPGINLDQDSPDYKYTHHSAADTFDKVRPDILDRDSTILALTAFWIADRPERLAIPWPAQKTARMLVEKHEDLELKIFHLWPFGDLGAEEQAR
;
A
#
# COMPACT_ATOMS: atom_id res chain seq x y z
N MET A 1 28.18 -35.03 9.60
CA MET A 1 27.12 -35.18 10.61
C MET A 1 25.97 -34.31 10.14
N ASN A 2 24.82 -34.91 9.95
CA ASN A 2 23.66 -34.39 9.23
C ASN A 2 23.01 -33.19 9.92
N ARG A 3 22.87 -32.06 9.20
CA ARG A 3 21.88 -31.04 9.50
C ARG A 3 20.77 -31.15 8.48
N LYS A 4 19.61 -31.60 8.93
CA LYS A 4 18.38 -31.68 8.13
C LYS A 4 17.80 -30.26 7.98
N LEU A 5 17.57 -29.86 6.73
CA LEU A 5 16.66 -28.78 6.37
C LEU A 5 15.26 -29.14 6.88
N ILE A 6 14.64 -28.26 7.63
CA ILE A 6 13.21 -28.31 7.93
C ILE A 6 12.57 -27.15 7.15
N ALA A 7 11.95 -27.51 6.04
CA ALA A 7 10.99 -26.65 5.37
C ALA A 7 9.69 -26.71 6.17
N LEU A 8 9.23 -25.57 6.68
CA LEU A 8 7.93 -25.45 7.34
C LEU A 8 6.87 -25.21 6.26
N VAL A 9 6.19 -26.29 5.89
CA VAL A 9 4.95 -26.23 5.07
C VAL A 9 3.81 -26.00 6.05
N CYS A 10 3.11 -24.88 5.93
CA CYS A 10 1.83 -24.67 6.61
C CYS A 10 0.77 -25.53 5.93
N THR A 11 0.44 -26.66 6.50
CA THR A 11 -0.72 -27.46 6.14
C THR A 11 -1.92 -27.02 6.96
N ALA A 12 -2.88 -26.39 6.29
CA ALA A 12 -4.22 -26.18 6.84
C ALA A 12 -4.94 -27.53 6.94
N ALA A 13 -5.39 -27.88 8.15
CA ALA A 13 -6.17 -29.09 8.42
C ALA A 13 -7.63 -28.85 8.04
N PHE A 14 -8.08 -29.47 6.94
CA PHE A 14 -9.51 -29.57 6.60
C PHE A 14 -10.20 -30.59 7.50
N SER A 15 -11.12 -30.12 8.33
CA SER A 15 -12.07 -30.97 9.04
C SER A 15 -13.28 -31.22 8.15
N LEU A 16 -13.39 -32.41 7.59
CA LEU A 16 -14.57 -32.90 6.88
C LEU A 16 -15.71 -33.16 7.87
N TRP A 17 -16.75 -32.32 7.83
CA TRP A 17 -18.04 -32.66 8.42
C TRP A 17 -19.00 -33.09 7.32
N ALA A 18 -19.46 -34.33 7.40
CA ALA A 18 -20.47 -34.87 6.52
C ALA A 18 -21.85 -34.36 6.94
N VAL A 19 -22.58 -33.73 6.01
CA VAL A 19 -23.99 -33.33 6.17
C VAL A 19 -24.86 -34.33 5.40
N PRO A 20 -25.95 -34.86 6.01
CA PRO A 20 -26.87 -35.79 5.31
C PRO A 20 -27.79 -35.04 4.33
N PRO A 21 -28.32 -35.71 3.28
CA PRO A 21 -29.13 -35.06 2.28
C PRO A 21 -30.55 -34.79 2.80
N ALA A 22 -31.01 -33.56 2.69
CA ALA A 22 -32.42 -33.20 2.85
C ALA A 22 -33.09 -33.11 1.49
N ALA A 23 -34.09 -33.95 1.28
CA ALA A 23 -35.02 -33.86 0.15
C ALA A 23 -36.06 -32.77 0.45
N GLY A 24 -36.30 -31.89 -0.52
CA GLY A 24 -37.35 -30.88 -0.48
C GLY A 24 -37.37 -30.04 -1.76
N ALA A 25 -38.16 -30.44 -2.74
CA ALA A 25 -38.41 -29.68 -3.94
C ALA A 25 -39.28 -28.47 -3.62
N THR A 26 -38.76 -27.25 -3.86
CA THR A 26 -39.58 -26.03 -4.03
C THR A 26 -39.12 -25.34 -5.30
N ASN A 27 -40.09 -24.96 -6.12
CA ASN A 27 -39.93 -24.19 -7.35
C ASN A 27 -39.20 -22.87 -7.04
N GLY A 28 -37.91 -22.86 -7.26
CA GLY A 28 -37.08 -21.64 -7.22
C GLY A 28 -36.76 -21.22 -8.65
N SER A 29 -37.10 -20.01 -9.00
CA SER A 29 -36.61 -19.35 -10.21
C SER A 29 -35.10 -19.50 -10.29
N THR A 30 -34.61 -20.08 -11.36
CA THR A 30 -33.17 -20.19 -11.68
C THR A 30 -32.59 -18.79 -11.66
N PRO A 31 -31.54 -18.49 -10.87
CA PRO A 31 -30.90 -17.19 -10.97
C PRO A 31 -30.32 -17.03 -12.38
N ALA A 32 -30.62 -15.88 -12.99
CA ALA A 32 -30.18 -15.52 -14.33
C ALA A 32 -28.66 -15.72 -14.47
N SER A 33 -28.23 -16.27 -15.61
CA SER A 33 -26.82 -16.38 -16.00
C SER A 33 -26.21 -14.97 -16.15
N PRO A 34 -24.89 -14.73 -15.97
CA PRO A 34 -24.25 -13.44 -16.28
C PRO A 34 -24.49 -12.99 -17.73
N ALA A 35 -24.87 -13.92 -18.61
CA ALA A 35 -25.28 -13.68 -20.00
C ALA A 35 -26.63 -12.97 -20.15
N GLU A 36 -27.41 -12.82 -19.09
CA GLU A 36 -28.78 -12.30 -19.17
C GLU A 36 -28.87 -10.77 -18.93
N ASP A 37 -27.80 -10.13 -18.42
CA ASP A 37 -27.83 -8.67 -18.13
C ASP A 37 -27.38 -7.78 -19.31
N GLY A 38 -27.02 -8.33 -20.47
CA GLY A 38 -26.61 -7.54 -21.64
C GLY A 38 -25.18 -6.96 -21.56
N THR A 39 -24.45 -7.17 -20.45
CA THR A 39 -23.11 -6.61 -20.26
C THR A 39 -22.00 -7.41 -20.95
N LEU A 40 -22.20 -8.68 -21.28
CA LEU A 40 -21.17 -9.53 -21.88
C LEU A 40 -20.53 -8.99 -23.17
N PRO A 41 -21.28 -8.41 -24.14
CA PRO A 41 -20.66 -7.84 -25.34
C PRO A 41 -19.72 -6.66 -25.00
N ALA A 42 -20.11 -5.82 -24.02
CA ALA A 42 -19.31 -4.70 -23.57
C ALA A 42 -18.03 -5.18 -22.87
N LEU A 43 -18.16 -6.14 -21.95
CA LEU A 43 -17.00 -6.75 -21.27
C LEU A 43 -16.04 -7.40 -22.28
N ALA A 44 -16.55 -8.09 -23.29
CA ALA A 44 -15.72 -8.71 -24.34
C ALA A 44 -14.96 -7.64 -25.16
N ALA A 45 -15.60 -6.50 -25.43
CA ALA A 45 -14.97 -5.39 -26.14
C ALA A 45 -13.91 -4.71 -25.28
N VAL A 46 -14.17 -4.49 -23.99
CA VAL A 46 -13.18 -3.96 -23.03
C VAL A 46 -11.99 -4.91 -22.91
N ALA A 47 -12.24 -6.22 -22.77
CA ALA A 47 -11.19 -7.24 -22.72
C ALA A 47 -10.33 -7.24 -24.00
N GLY A 48 -10.96 -7.17 -25.18
CA GLY A 48 -10.26 -7.08 -26.46
C GLY A 48 -9.38 -5.84 -26.56
N ALA A 49 -9.89 -4.67 -26.18
CA ALA A 49 -9.14 -3.43 -26.22
C ALA A 49 -7.96 -3.47 -25.22
N GLY A 50 -8.18 -3.92 -23.99
CA GLY A 50 -7.15 -3.98 -22.96
C GLY A 50 -6.02 -4.97 -23.26
N THR A 51 -6.34 -6.09 -23.93
CA THR A 51 -5.32 -7.11 -24.24
C THR A 51 -4.60 -6.91 -25.58
N MET A 52 -5.22 -6.25 -26.56
CA MET A 52 -4.69 -6.18 -27.92
C MET A 52 -4.21 -4.77 -28.31
N GLU A 53 -4.62 -3.75 -27.60
CA GLU A 53 -4.38 -2.33 -27.94
C GLU A 53 -3.83 -1.53 -26.74
N SER A 54 -3.27 -2.21 -25.74
CA SER A 54 -2.75 -1.59 -24.51
C SER A 54 -1.47 -0.77 -24.79
N HIS A 55 -1.36 0.36 -24.08
CA HIS A 55 -0.14 1.17 -24.00
C HIS A 55 0.39 1.27 -22.57
N THR A 56 -0.12 0.46 -21.65
CA THR A 56 0.23 0.53 -20.22
C THR A 56 1.72 0.40 -19.96
N TYR A 57 2.40 -0.50 -20.66
CA TYR A 57 3.84 -0.69 -20.50
C TYR A 57 4.66 0.52 -21.00
N GLN A 58 4.20 1.19 -22.05
CA GLN A 58 4.79 2.44 -22.51
C GLN A 58 4.56 3.58 -21.51
N TYR A 59 3.36 3.65 -20.88
CA TYR A 59 3.09 4.63 -19.83
C TYR A 59 4.00 4.40 -18.62
N LEU A 60 4.25 3.13 -18.26
CA LEU A 60 5.16 2.80 -17.18
C LEU A 60 6.61 3.18 -17.50
N GLU A 61 7.07 2.96 -18.73
CA GLU A 61 8.39 3.39 -19.20
C GLU A 61 8.54 4.91 -19.04
N GLU A 62 7.57 5.70 -19.54
CA GLU A 62 7.59 7.16 -19.39
C GLU A 62 7.59 7.60 -17.91
N LEU A 63 6.75 6.98 -17.07
CA LEU A 63 6.68 7.33 -15.66
C LEU A 63 7.95 6.98 -14.91
N SER A 64 8.51 5.80 -15.17
CA SER A 64 9.68 5.29 -14.44
C SER A 64 10.99 5.89 -14.93
N ASP A 65 11.18 6.05 -16.26
CA ASP A 65 12.46 6.41 -16.83
C ASP A 65 12.57 7.91 -17.15
N ASP A 66 11.47 8.57 -17.59
CA ASP A 66 11.50 10.00 -17.93
C ASP A 66 11.23 10.88 -16.68
N ILE A 67 10.42 10.42 -15.74
CA ILE A 67 10.10 11.18 -14.52
C ILE A 67 10.91 10.64 -13.33
N GLY A 68 10.93 9.32 -13.16
CA GLY A 68 11.65 8.64 -12.09
C GLY A 68 10.95 8.68 -10.74
N PRO A 69 11.72 8.74 -9.63
CA PRO A 69 11.16 8.73 -8.27
C PRO A 69 10.25 9.94 -8.00
N ARG A 70 9.16 9.71 -7.27
CA ARG A 70 8.03 10.65 -7.15
C ARG A 70 7.61 10.87 -5.70
N VAL A 71 8.60 11.13 -4.83
CA VAL A 71 8.33 11.38 -3.40
C VAL A 71 7.32 12.51 -3.24
N THR A 72 6.33 12.30 -2.40
CA THR A 72 5.21 13.23 -2.16
C THR A 72 5.70 14.63 -1.81
N GLY A 73 5.14 15.64 -2.48
CA GLY A 73 5.54 17.05 -2.34
C GLY A 73 6.88 17.39 -3.01
N SER A 74 7.50 16.47 -3.75
CA SER A 74 8.73 16.75 -4.49
C SER A 74 8.46 17.37 -5.87
N PRO A 75 9.45 18.08 -6.46
CA PRO A 75 9.31 18.58 -7.83
C PRO A 75 9.08 17.48 -8.88
N SER A 76 9.52 16.25 -8.62
CA SER A 76 9.30 15.12 -9.53
C SER A 76 7.86 14.60 -9.45
N GLU A 77 7.27 14.60 -8.27
CA GLU A 77 5.84 14.29 -8.13
C GLU A 77 4.98 15.32 -8.88
N VAL A 78 5.26 16.61 -8.75
CA VAL A 78 4.55 17.65 -9.53
C VAL A 78 4.64 17.39 -11.05
N ARG A 79 5.80 16.94 -11.54
CA ARG A 79 5.93 16.52 -12.95
C ARG A 79 5.08 15.29 -13.27
N ALA A 80 4.99 14.33 -12.35
CA ALA A 80 4.15 13.15 -12.52
C ALA A 80 2.65 13.49 -12.51
N GLU A 81 2.21 14.40 -11.62
CA GLU A 81 0.85 14.93 -11.62
C GLU A 81 0.51 15.60 -12.97
N ASP A 82 1.42 16.44 -13.51
CA ASP A 82 1.24 17.09 -14.80
C ASP A 82 1.21 16.08 -15.95
N TRP A 83 2.06 15.05 -15.89
CA TRP A 83 2.06 13.94 -16.84
C TRP A 83 0.74 13.17 -16.79
N GLY A 84 0.26 12.77 -15.61
CA GLY A 84 -1.01 12.08 -15.43
C GLY A 84 -2.20 12.90 -15.94
N LEU A 85 -2.23 14.20 -15.60
CA LEU A 85 -3.23 15.15 -16.10
C LEU A 85 -3.25 15.20 -17.63
N GLN A 86 -2.06 15.28 -18.25
CA GLN A 86 -1.94 15.34 -19.71
C GLN A 86 -2.32 13.99 -20.36
N LYS A 87 -1.94 12.86 -19.76
CA LYS A 87 -2.34 11.52 -20.23
C LYS A 87 -3.86 11.37 -20.22
N MET A 88 -4.53 11.67 -19.12
CA MET A 88 -5.97 11.61 -19.01
C MET A 88 -6.69 12.49 -20.05
N LYS A 89 -6.19 13.72 -20.30
CA LYS A 89 -6.70 14.59 -21.35
C LYS A 89 -6.51 14.01 -22.76
N THR A 90 -5.33 13.43 -23.02
CA THR A 90 -5.01 12.85 -24.32
C THR A 90 -5.85 11.61 -24.61
N LEU A 91 -6.14 10.81 -23.59
CA LEU A 91 -7.06 9.68 -23.68
C LEU A 91 -8.51 10.10 -23.98
N GLY A 92 -8.88 11.35 -23.66
CA GLY A 92 -10.21 11.86 -23.87
C GLY A 92 -11.16 11.67 -22.68
N LEU A 93 -10.61 11.55 -21.48
CA LEU A 93 -11.41 11.57 -20.25
C LEU A 93 -12.07 12.93 -20.06
N GLU A 94 -13.27 12.92 -19.49
CA GLU A 94 -14.02 14.12 -19.12
C GLU A 94 -13.59 14.61 -17.72
N ASN A 95 -13.87 15.86 -17.39
CA ASN A 95 -13.64 16.45 -16.06
C ASN A 95 -12.22 16.25 -15.52
N VAL A 96 -11.19 16.36 -16.39
CA VAL A 96 -9.81 16.13 -16.01
C VAL A 96 -9.24 17.34 -15.25
N HIS A 97 -8.86 17.14 -13.98
CA HIS A 97 -8.37 18.19 -13.09
C HIS A 97 -7.46 17.64 -11.99
N LYS A 98 -6.81 18.53 -11.25
CA LYS A 98 -6.08 18.21 -10.02
C LYS A 98 -6.93 18.58 -8.81
N GLU A 99 -6.86 17.75 -7.76
CA GLU A 99 -7.46 18.00 -6.45
C GLU A 99 -6.37 18.20 -5.43
N SER A 100 -6.07 19.49 -5.14
CA SER A 100 -4.95 19.84 -4.27
C SER A 100 -5.27 19.69 -2.80
N TYR A 101 -4.27 19.26 -2.03
CA TYR A 101 -4.27 19.25 -0.57
C TYR A 101 -2.87 19.59 -0.04
N GLN A 102 -2.69 19.67 1.27
CA GLN A 102 -1.41 20.00 1.88
C GLN A 102 -0.92 18.86 2.76
N ILE A 103 0.37 18.54 2.65
CA ILE A 103 1.12 17.73 3.59
C ILE A 103 1.84 18.64 4.58
N HIS A 104 2.12 18.13 5.77
CA HIS A 104 2.70 18.94 6.86
C HIS A 104 4.07 19.52 6.50
N ARG A 105 4.94 18.72 5.85
CA ARG A 105 6.29 19.14 5.42
C ARG A 105 6.70 18.39 4.16
N GLY A 106 7.39 19.07 3.26
CA GLY A 106 8.13 18.43 2.17
C GLY A 106 9.46 17.86 2.68
N TRP A 107 9.85 16.75 2.15
CA TRP A 107 11.10 16.08 2.48
C TRP A 107 11.84 15.70 1.19
N THR A 108 13.17 15.73 1.24
CA THR A 108 14.05 15.30 0.15
C THR A 108 15.21 14.53 0.73
N ARG A 109 15.44 13.33 0.24
CA ARG A 109 16.60 12.52 0.61
C ARG A 109 17.89 13.25 0.22
N GLY A 110 18.83 13.24 1.14
CA GLY A 110 20.21 13.63 0.91
C GLY A 110 21.14 12.42 0.95
N SER A 111 22.41 12.66 1.28
CA SER A 111 23.38 11.58 1.47
C SER A 111 23.13 10.83 2.78
N ALA A 112 23.35 9.51 2.75
CA ALA A 112 23.44 8.67 3.93
C ALA A 112 24.70 7.81 3.83
N ASP A 113 25.60 7.98 4.77
CA ASP A 113 26.86 7.23 4.88
C ASP A 113 26.98 6.60 6.25
N ALA A 114 27.44 5.36 6.33
CA ALA A 114 27.76 4.70 7.59
C ALA A 114 29.08 3.94 7.50
N GLU A 115 29.84 4.00 8.59
CA GLU A 115 31.08 3.25 8.75
C GLU A 115 31.11 2.56 10.11
N MET A 116 31.48 1.29 10.13
CA MET A 116 31.89 0.62 11.35
C MET A 116 33.34 1.03 11.65
N ILE A 117 33.56 1.65 12.81
CA ILE A 117 34.89 2.08 13.28
C ILE A 117 35.57 0.97 14.04
N THR A 118 34.84 0.29 14.91
CA THR A 118 35.28 -0.86 15.66
C THR A 118 34.21 -1.95 15.68
N PRO A 119 34.56 -3.24 15.78
CA PRO A 119 35.90 -3.85 15.88
C PRO A 119 36.63 -3.98 14.54
N VAL A 120 36.00 -3.70 13.42
CA VAL A 120 36.58 -3.77 12.08
C VAL A 120 36.17 -2.50 11.32
N HIS A 121 37.13 -1.76 10.76
CA HIS A 121 36.86 -0.58 9.99
C HIS A 121 36.36 -0.95 8.59
N ARG A 122 35.11 -0.58 8.25
CA ARG A 122 34.53 -0.76 6.93
C ARG A 122 33.28 0.11 6.71
N ARG A 123 32.97 0.40 5.46
CA ARG A 123 31.68 1.00 5.06
C ARG A 123 30.54 -0.01 5.19
N LEU A 124 29.37 0.51 5.55
CA LEU A 124 28.11 -0.19 5.67
C LEU A 124 27.14 0.32 4.62
N ALA A 125 26.24 -0.54 4.14
CA ALA A 125 25.18 -0.13 3.23
C ALA A 125 23.98 0.38 4.04
N VAL A 126 23.70 1.67 3.92
CA VAL A 126 22.60 2.34 4.61
C VAL A 126 21.89 3.32 3.69
N ASP A 127 20.61 3.53 3.93
CA ASP A 127 19.83 4.64 3.38
C ASP A 127 18.96 5.25 4.49
N SER A 128 18.67 6.55 4.38
CA SER A 128 17.76 7.24 5.28
C SER A 128 16.34 6.72 5.09
N LEU A 129 15.55 6.63 6.14
CA LEU A 129 14.10 6.53 6.02
C LEU A 129 13.51 7.88 5.61
N GLY A 130 12.25 7.88 5.19
CA GLY A 130 11.52 9.08 4.81
C GLY A 130 11.12 9.92 6.04
N TRP A 131 10.95 11.23 5.85
CA TRP A 131 10.50 12.17 6.86
C TRP A 131 11.26 12.12 8.19
N VAL A 132 12.57 11.88 8.11
CA VAL A 132 13.47 11.90 9.27
C VAL A 132 14.50 13.02 9.14
N GLY A 133 15.03 13.47 10.29
CA GLY A 133 16.03 14.51 10.37
C GLY A 133 17.42 14.12 9.88
N SER A 134 18.33 15.06 9.97
CA SER A 134 19.74 14.91 9.62
C SER A 134 20.60 14.75 10.89
N THR A 135 21.75 14.13 10.74
CA THR A 135 22.82 14.24 11.73
C THR A 135 23.41 15.66 11.73
N PRO A 136 24.12 16.08 12.79
CA PRO A 136 24.99 17.23 12.69
C PRO A 136 25.99 17.10 11.53
N ALA A 137 26.45 18.22 10.98
CA ALA A 137 27.45 18.23 9.91
C ALA A 137 28.69 17.39 10.30
N GLY A 138 29.03 16.42 9.45
CA GLY A 138 30.12 15.47 9.71
C GLY A 138 29.67 14.20 10.44
N GLY A 139 28.39 14.06 10.69
CA GLY A 139 27.81 12.84 11.25
C GLY A 139 27.90 12.72 12.77
N VAL A 140 27.46 11.59 13.26
CA VAL A 140 27.58 11.18 14.66
C VAL A 140 28.41 9.92 14.76
N GLU A 141 29.34 9.87 15.71
CA GLU A 141 30.13 8.67 16.03
C GLU A 141 29.82 8.25 17.45
N SER A 142 29.30 7.04 17.61
CA SER A 142 28.96 6.49 18.92
C SER A 142 29.02 4.98 18.97
N GLU A 143 28.95 4.44 20.18
CA GLU A 143 28.68 3.03 20.41
C GLU A 143 27.25 2.69 20.04
N ILE A 144 27.04 1.45 19.59
CA ILE A 144 25.71 0.89 19.37
C ILE A 144 25.13 0.38 20.69
N VAL A 145 23.85 0.67 20.89
CA VAL A 145 23.01 0.05 21.91
C VAL A 145 21.91 -0.74 21.19
N PRO A 146 21.89 -2.08 21.30
CA PRO A 146 20.81 -2.88 20.73
C PRO A 146 19.54 -2.72 21.58
N VAL A 147 18.40 -2.66 20.90
CA VAL A 147 17.06 -2.63 21.51
C VAL A 147 16.18 -3.67 20.82
N ASN A 148 15.57 -4.55 21.60
CA ASN A 148 14.76 -5.62 21.05
C ASN A 148 13.33 -5.14 20.75
N ALA A 149 12.98 -5.08 19.46
CA ALA A 149 11.65 -4.68 18.99
C ALA A 149 10.52 -5.56 19.56
N TYR A 150 10.80 -6.82 19.86
CA TYR A 150 9.81 -7.70 20.48
C TYR A 150 9.58 -7.46 21.99
N LYS A 151 10.29 -6.51 22.59
CA LYS A 151 10.27 -6.22 24.04
C LYS A 151 10.27 -4.72 24.32
N ILE A 152 9.68 -3.92 23.44
CA ILE A 152 9.72 -2.45 23.49
C ILE A 152 9.34 -1.90 24.87
N GLU A 153 8.27 -2.39 25.48
CA GLU A 153 7.81 -1.93 26.81
C GLU A 153 8.90 -2.12 27.87
N LYS A 154 9.51 -3.31 27.89
CA LYS A 154 10.59 -3.60 28.82
C LYS A 154 11.85 -2.77 28.55
N GLU A 155 12.17 -2.54 27.29
CA GLU A 155 13.30 -1.68 26.90
C GLU A 155 13.08 -0.23 27.36
N LEU A 156 11.86 0.27 27.27
CA LEU A 156 11.49 1.59 27.76
C LEU A 156 11.67 1.73 29.29
N GLU A 157 11.31 0.69 30.04
CA GLU A 157 11.46 0.68 31.49
C GLU A 157 12.92 0.58 31.92
N ASP A 158 13.68 -0.35 31.36
CA ASP A 158 15.01 -0.74 31.86
C ASP A 158 16.13 0.08 31.24
N ASN A 159 16.04 0.52 29.99
CA ASN A 159 17.18 0.96 29.18
C ASN A 159 17.10 2.42 28.68
N ARG A 160 16.00 3.13 28.87
CA ARG A 160 15.80 4.49 28.34
C ARG A 160 16.96 5.45 28.65
N ALA A 161 17.54 5.40 29.83
CA ALA A 161 18.65 6.25 30.24
C ALA A 161 19.95 6.00 29.45
N ASN A 162 20.08 4.82 28.86
CA ASN A 162 21.29 4.38 28.14
C ASN A 162 21.32 4.87 26.69
N TRP A 163 20.23 5.47 26.17
CA TRP A 163 20.10 5.83 24.73
C TRP A 163 20.66 7.23 24.42
N ARG A 164 20.81 8.09 25.42
CA ARG A 164 21.28 9.47 25.19
C ARG A 164 22.66 9.51 24.52
N GLY A 165 22.71 10.14 23.33
CA GLY A 165 23.94 10.27 22.54
C GLY A 165 24.45 8.96 21.93
N LYS A 166 23.67 7.88 21.97
CA LYS A 166 24.02 6.57 21.38
C LYS A 166 23.36 6.38 20.03
N ILE A 167 23.93 5.51 19.22
CA ILE A 167 23.29 4.94 18.04
C ILE A 167 22.50 3.73 18.50
N VAL A 168 21.20 3.77 18.33
CA VAL A 168 20.30 2.67 18.73
C VAL A 168 20.07 1.74 17.53
N LEU A 169 20.37 0.45 17.72
CA LEU A 169 20.09 -0.59 16.73
C LEU A 169 18.83 -1.36 17.16
N ILE A 170 17.80 -1.32 16.36
CA ILE A 170 16.60 -2.12 16.56
C ILE A 170 16.89 -3.55 16.10
N VAL A 171 16.79 -4.50 17.01
CA VAL A 171 17.04 -5.92 16.75
C VAL A 171 15.76 -6.75 16.98
N HIS A 172 15.63 -7.84 16.24
CA HIS A 172 14.51 -8.77 16.33
C HIS A 172 14.97 -10.11 16.90
N SER A 173 15.30 -10.16 18.19
CA SER A 173 15.88 -11.34 18.81
C SER A 173 14.90 -12.12 19.68
N GLY A 174 14.87 -13.44 19.49
CA GLY A 174 13.98 -14.38 20.19
C GLY A 174 12.80 -14.84 19.31
N PRO A 175 11.85 -15.59 19.91
CA PRO A 175 10.67 -16.01 19.19
C PRO A 175 9.85 -14.78 18.78
N ARG A 176 9.40 -14.76 17.51
CA ARG A 176 8.49 -13.70 17.03
C ARG A 176 7.20 -13.76 17.85
N PRO A 177 6.73 -12.63 18.41
CA PRO A 177 5.43 -12.58 19.06
C PRO A 177 4.30 -12.90 18.06
N PRO A 178 3.09 -13.24 18.55
CA PRO A 178 1.90 -13.28 17.69
C PRO A 178 1.75 -11.98 16.90
N PHE A 179 1.13 -12.06 15.74
CA PHE A 179 0.82 -10.89 14.94
C PHE A 179 0.08 -9.84 15.78
N ASP A 180 0.56 -8.61 15.72
CA ASP A 180 -0.03 -7.46 16.41
C ASP A 180 -0.50 -6.45 15.33
N PRO A 181 -1.80 -6.25 15.14
CA PRO A 181 -2.32 -5.31 14.15
C PRO A 181 -1.83 -3.86 14.32
N ALA A 182 -1.34 -3.52 15.52
CA ALA A 182 -0.80 -2.19 15.81
C ALA A 182 0.75 -2.16 15.87
N GLU A 183 1.43 -3.15 15.32
CA GLU A 183 2.90 -3.25 15.39
C GLU A 183 3.56 -1.99 14.83
N PHE A 184 3.12 -1.51 13.67
CA PHE A 184 3.64 -0.30 13.05
C PHE A 184 3.43 0.96 13.90
N ALA A 185 2.22 1.16 14.40
CA ALA A 185 1.91 2.30 15.24
C ALA A 185 2.68 2.30 16.57
N LYS A 186 2.85 1.12 17.20
CA LYS A 186 3.68 0.97 18.40
C LYS A 186 5.14 1.27 18.12
N PHE A 187 5.64 0.84 16.97
CA PHE A 187 7.00 1.16 16.55
C PHE A 187 7.20 2.67 16.34
N SER A 188 6.27 3.35 15.67
CA SER A 188 6.27 4.81 15.55
C SER A 188 6.31 5.52 16.90
N MET A 189 5.47 5.09 17.84
CA MET A 189 5.48 5.62 19.21
C MET A 189 6.82 5.39 19.91
N PHE A 190 7.43 4.22 19.72
CA PHE A 190 8.73 3.91 20.29
C PHE A 190 9.84 4.81 19.74
N LEU A 191 9.83 5.11 18.46
CA LEU A 191 10.78 6.07 17.86
C LEU A 191 10.66 7.47 18.49
N LYS A 192 9.44 7.92 18.80
CA LYS A 192 9.22 9.16 19.55
C LYS A 192 9.87 9.14 20.93
N GLU A 193 9.85 8.00 21.61
CA GLU A 193 10.52 7.84 22.91
C GLU A 193 12.04 7.80 22.78
N LEU A 194 12.60 7.20 21.73
CA LEU A 194 14.05 7.27 21.42
C LEU A 194 14.49 8.69 21.15
N GLN A 195 13.71 9.45 20.39
CA GLN A 195 13.95 10.88 20.15
C GLN A 195 13.93 11.69 21.46
N LYS A 196 12.91 11.50 22.30
CA LYS A 196 12.80 12.18 23.62
C LYS A 196 13.97 11.80 24.55
N ALA A 197 14.46 10.58 24.47
CA ALA A 197 15.63 10.13 25.25
C ALA A 197 16.96 10.74 24.76
N GLY A 198 16.97 11.31 23.55
CA GLY A 198 18.13 11.94 22.93
C GLY A 198 19.06 10.93 22.26
N ALA A 199 18.54 9.89 21.64
CA ALA A 199 19.31 9.01 20.75
C ALA A 199 19.98 9.88 19.65
N ALA A 200 21.23 9.55 19.31
CA ALA A 200 21.98 10.31 18.30
C ALA A 200 21.59 9.92 16.88
N ALA A 201 21.26 8.65 16.67
CA ALA A 201 20.70 8.09 15.45
C ALA A 201 20.03 6.75 15.78
N VAL A 202 19.16 6.29 14.89
CA VAL A 202 18.49 4.98 14.97
C VAL A 202 18.78 4.18 13.71
N ILE A 203 19.09 2.89 13.86
CA ILE A 203 19.11 1.93 12.78
C ILE A 203 17.83 1.12 12.92
N ALA A 204 16.92 1.22 11.97
CA ALA A 204 15.56 0.68 12.06
C ALA A 204 15.50 -0.85 12.03
N GLY A 205 16.59 -1.52 11.72
CA GLY A 205 16.70 -2.98 11.66
C GLY A 205 15.78 -3.59 10.59
N GLN A 206 16.25 -4.60 9.91
CA GLN A 206 15.43 -5.31 8.92
C GLN A 206 14.77 -6.52 9.58
N ALA A 207 13.52 -6.37 10.02
CA ALA A 207 12.74 -7.46 10.58
C ALA A 207 12.69 -8.67 9.64
N GLY A 208 13.52 -9.67 9.93
CA GLY A 208 13.39 -10.98 9.31
C GLY A 208 13.73 -11.04 7.83
N SER A 209 14.73 -10.30 7.38
CA SER A 209 15.41 -10.57 6.11
C SER A 209 14.58 -10.48 4.83
N ARG A 210 13.73 -9.46 4.66
CA ARG A 210 13.01 -9.30 3.39
C ARG A 210 13.93 -9.36 2.18
N ALA A 211 15.17 -8.84 2.32
CA ALA A 211 16.18 -8.78 1.28
C ALA A 211 17.51 -9.47 1.64
N ALA A 212 17.50 -10.47 2.53
CA ALA A 212 18.71 -11.21 2.90
C ALA A 212 19.43 -11.76 1.67
N GLY A 213 20.76 -11.59 1.65
CA GLY A 213 21.60 -12.04 0.55
C GLY A 213 21.67 -11.11 -0.66
N MET A 214 21.04 -9.92 -0.59
CA MET A 214 20.96 -8.95 -1.70
C MET A 214 21.69 -7.63 -1.39
N ARG A 215 22.12 -7.39 -0.17
CA ARG A 215 22.65 -6.10 0.32
C ARG A 215 21.77 -4.90 -0.03
N LEU A 216 20.48 -5.12 -0.09
CA LEU A 216 19.49 -4.07 -0.32
C LEU A 216 19.23 -3.30 0.96
N THR A 217 19.03 -2.00 0.80
CA THR A 217 18.44 -1.12 1.80
C THR A 217 17.00 -0.83 1.39
N HIS A 218 16.14 -0.59 2.37
CA HIS A 218 14.77 -0.21 2.16
C HIS A 218 14.53 1.17 2.75
N THR A 219 13.48 1.82 2.35
CA THR A 219 13.01 3.06 2.95
C THR A 219 11.57 2.91 3.42
N GLY A 220 10.91 3.97 3.81
CA GLY A 220 9.53 3.99 4.23
C GLY A 220 9.27 5.18 5.15
N ALA A 221 8.01 5.56 5.31
CA ALA A 221 7.58 6.48 6.35
C ALA A 221 7.51 5.76 7.70
N LEU A 222 7.59 6.53 8.78
CA LEU A 222 7.57 6.03 10.16
C LEU A 222 6.28 6.42 10.90
N GLY A 223 5.37 7.08 10.21
CA GLY A 223 4.09 7.54 10.71
C GLY A 223 3.31 8.25 9.59
N PHE A 224 2.06 8.59 9.85
CA PHE A 224 1.18 9.24 8.89
C PHE A 224 1.37 10.77 8.94
N ASP A 225 1.91 11.35 7.84
CA ASP A 225 2.25 12.78 7.73
C ASP A 225 3.06 13.30 8.95
N GLU A 226 3.96 12.45 9.47
CA GLU A 226 4.78 12.76 10.64
C GLU A 226 6.25 12.95 10.28
N PHE A 227 6.91 13.86 10.99
CA PHE A 227 8.34 14.10 10.89
C PHE A 227 9.05 13.73 12.20
N PHE A 228 10.14 12.97 12.09
CA PHE A 228 11.00 12.58 13.20
C PHE A 228 12.31 13.35 13.14
N GLU A 229 12.64 14.12 14.17
CA GLU A 229 13.89 14.91 14.20
C GLU A 229 15.13 14.02 14.32
N VAL A 230 15.01 12.85 14.97
CA VAL A 230 16.10 11.89 15.06
C VAL A 230 16.38 11.28 13.68
N PRO A 231 17.64 11.23 13.22
CA PRO A 231 17.97 10.53 11.98
C PRO A 231 17.74 9.02 12.15
N VAL A 232 17.00 8.42 11.22
CA VAL A 232 16.73 7.00 11.18
C VAL A 232 17.21 6.45 9.84
N VAL A 233 17.99 5.38 9.87
CA VAL A 233 18.48 4.70 8.66
C VAL A 233 18.05 3.24 8.66
N SER A 234 17.78 2.72 7.48
CA SER A 234 17.82 1.27 7.26
C SER A 234 19.25 0.85 6.95
N MET A 235 19.58 -0.41 7.25
CA MET A 235 20.87 -1.01 6.96
C MET A 235 20.65 -2.32 6.21
N ALA A 236 21.54 -2.64 5.26
CA ALA A 236 21.50 -3.94 4.62
C ALA A 236 21.60 -5.07 5.64
N TYR A 237 20.76 -6.09 5.50
CA TYR A 237 20.66 -7.21 6.43
C TYR A 237 22.02 -7.85 6.76
N GLU A 238 22.87 -8.05 5.76
CA GLU A 238 24.17 -8.68 5.95
C GLU A 238 25.12 -7.86 6.83
N ASP A 239 25.00 -6.53 6.77
CA ASP A 239 25.80 -5.61 7.60
C ASP A 239 25.27 -5.59 9.03
N GLU A 240 23.94 -5.54 9.19
CA GLU A 240 23.26 -5.63 10.49
C GLU A 240 23.54 -6.95 11.19
N ASP A 241 23.35 -8.09 10.52
CA ASP A 241 23.60 -9.43 11.04
C ASP A 241 25.07 -9.62 11.47
N GLN A 242 26.03 -8.99 10.77
CA GLN A 242 27.43 -8.98 11.23
C GLN A 242 27.59 -8.18 12.53
N ILE A 243 26.93 -7.04 12.66
CA ILE A 243 26.96 -6.22 13.88
C ILE A 243 26.37 -6.99 15.05
N GLU A 244 25.21 -7.62 14.86
CA GLU A 244 24.58 -8.46 15.89
C GLU A 244 25.52 -9.57 16.37
N ARG A 245 26.17 -10.29 15.44
CA ARG A 245 27.16 -11.31 15.81
C ARG A 245 28.37 -10.76 16.58
N PHE A 246 28.76 -9.50 16.38
CA PHE A 246 29.79 -8.87 17.20
C PHE A 246 29.26 -8.57 18.61
N LEU A 247 28.06 -8.04 18.73
CA LEU A 247 27.40 -7.72 20.01
C LEU A 247 27.17 -9.01 20.84
N GLU A 248 26.68 -10.09 20.23
CA GLU A 248 26.50 -11.39 20.87
C GLU A 248 27.80 -11.97 21.45
N ARG A 249 28.94 -11.66 20.82
CA ARG A 249 30.27 -12.08 21.31
C ARG A 249 30.87 -11.09 22.30
N GLY A 250 30.10 -10.12 22.79
CA GLY A 250 30.54 -9.12 23.75
C GLY A 250 31.55 -8.11 23.18
N LYS A 251 31.59 -7.93 21.85
CA LYS A 251 32.43 -6.89 21.23
C LYS A 251 31.74 -5.54 21.31
N GLN A 252 32.54 -4.53 21.65
CA GLN A 252 32.05 -3.15 21.50
C GLN A 252 32.06 -2.76 20.03
N VAL A 253 30.89 -2.32 19.54
CA VAL A 253 30.71 -1.84 18.17
C VAL A 253 30.50 -0.32 18.21
N ARG A 254 31.33 0.40 17.45
CA ARG A 254 31.20 1.84 17.24
C ARG A 254 30.94 2.08 15.77
N LEU A 255 29.95 2.91 15.49
CA LEU A 255 29.64 3.38 14.13
C LEU A 255 29.79 4.88 14.05
N ARG A 256 30.07 5.34 12.84
CA ARG A 256 29.79 6.69 12.39
C ARG A 256 28.64 6.65 11.39
N ILE A 257 27.65 7.51 11.57
CA ILE A 257 26.51 7.68 10.66
C ILE A 257 26.43 9.16 10.30
N ASP A 258 26.34 9.48 9.01
CA ASP A 258 26.17 10.83 8.47
C ASP A 258 24.98 10.83 7.51
N VAL A 259 23.90 11.51 7.90
CA VAL A 259 22.66 11.66 7.14
C VAL A 259 22.40 13.14 6.92
N GLN A 260 22.15 13.53 5.67
CA GLN A 260 21.95 14.94 5.28
C GLN A 260 20.68 15.07 4.44
N ASN A 261 19.50 15.00 5.05
CA ASN A 261 18.21 15.22 4.42
C ASN A 261 17.87 16.72 4.36
N ARG A 262 16.89 17.07 3.52
CA ARG A 262 16.31 18.41 3.47
C ARG A 262 14.83 18.33 3.81
N VAL A 263 14.39 19.23 4.66
CA VAL A 263 13.00 19.29 5.14
C VAL A 263 12.52 20.72 5.03
N THR A 264 11.31 20.93 4.54
CA THR A 264 10.71 22.27 4.56
C THR A 264 10.24 22.62 5.96
N ASP A 265 10.21 23.91 6.27
CA ASP A 265 9.68 24.44 7.53
C ASP A 265 8.20 24.87 7.42
N HIS A 266 7.57 24.56 6.31
CA HIS A 266 6.18 24.93 5.98
C HIS A 266 5.49 23.78 5.25
N PRO A 267 4.14 23.73 5.27
CA PRO A 267 3.35 22.78 4.49
C PRO A 267 3.63 22.92 2.99
N VAL A 268 3.55 21.78 2.28
CA VAL A 268 3.73 21.70 0.83
C VAL A 268 2.43 21.21 0.20
N GLU A 269 2.07 21.80 -0.95
CA GLU A 269 0.92 21.37 -1.73
C GLU A 269 1.28 20.19 -2.64
N THR A 270 0.39 19.22 -2.71
CA THR A 270 0.39 18.10 -3.64
C THR A 270 -1.04 17.86 -4.15
N SER A 271 -1.25 17.02 -5.16
CA SER A 271 -2.58 16.86 -5.77
C SER A 271 -2.82 15.46 -6.30
N ASN A 272 -4.00 14.91 -6.01
CA ASN A 272 -4.54 13.81 -6.81
C ASN A 272 -4.85 14.28 -8.24
N VAL A 273 -4.72 13.38 -9.20
CA VAL A 273 -5.13 13.65 -10.60
C VAL A 273 -6.39 12.86 -10.91
N VAL A 274 -7.43 13.55 -11.32
CA VAL A 274 -8.78 13.00 -11.51
C VAL A 274 -9.23 13.14 -12.95
N GLY A 275 -9.90 12.09 -13.49
CA GLY A 275 -10.57 12.12 -14.79
C GLY A 275 -11.73 11.14 -14.83
N GLU A 276 -12.70 11.34 -15.71
CA GLU A 276 -13.96 10.58 -15.69
C GLU A 276 -14.34 10.02 -17.06
N ILE A 277 -15.00 8.87 -17.04
CA ILE A 277 -15.90 8.39 -18.10
C ILE A 277 -17.30 8.53 -17.55
N ARG A 278 -18.06 9.52 -18.07
CA ARG A 278 -19.38 9.86 -17.55
C ARG A 278 -20.40 8.77 -17.86
N GLY A 279 -21.18 8.40 -16.86
CA GLY A 279 -22.28 7.44 -16.96
C GLY A 279 -23.45 7.95 -17.79
N THR A 280 -24.17 7.04 -18.43
CA THR A 280 -25.29 7.35 -19.34
C THR A 280 -26.65 7.40 -18.66
N GLU A 281 -26.83 6.66 -17.56
CA GLU A 281 -28.15 6.55 -16.88
C GLU A 281 -28.10 7.13 -15.45
N HIS A 282 -27.00 6.89 -14.74
CA HIS A 282 -26.79 7.32 -13.35
C HIS A 282 -25.46 8.05 -13.21
N PRO A 283 -25.26 9.19 -13.91
CA PRO A 283 -23.97 9.89 -13.91
C PRO A 283 -23.55 10.42 -12.54
N GLU A 284 -24.47 10.54 -11.61
CA GLU A 284 -24.19 10.92 -10.21
C GLU A 284 -23.65 9.78 -9.36
N GLN A 285 -23.79 8.51 -9.82
CA GLN A 285 -23.24 7.36 -9.11
C GLN A 285 -21.83 7.05 -9.62
N ILE A 286 -20.87 6.91 -8.70
CA ILE A 286 -19.45 6.93 -9.01
C ILE A 286 -18.78 5.61 -8.59
N VAL A 287 -18.07 5.00 -9.53
CA VAL A 287 -17.11 3.93 -9.26
C VAL A 287 -15.71 4.54 -9.36
N VAL A 288 -14.94 4.53 -8.29
CA VAL A 288 -13.55 5.01 -8.27
C VAL A 288 -12.63 3.89 -8.71
N VAL A 289 -11.63 4.22 -9.51
CA VAL A 289 -10.56 3.32 -9.94
C VAL A 289 -9.25 4.06 -9.74
N GLY A 290 -8.27 3.43 -9.10
CA GLY A 290 -7.02 4.12 -8.82
C GLY A 290 -5.85 3.23 -8.49
N GLY A 291 -4.74 3.90 -8.31
CA GLY A 291 -3.47 3.47 -7.76
C GLY A 291 -2.69 4.72 -7.41
N HIS A 292 -1.71 4.63 -6.52
CA HIS A 292 -0.97 5.82 -6.15
C HIS A 292 0.11 6.19 -7.17
N LEU A 293 0.30 7.49 -7.34
CA LEU A 293 1.22 8.10 -8.28
C LEU A 293 2.60 8.33 -7.68
N ASP A 294 2.62 8.68 -6.39
CA ASP A 294 3.87 8.86 -5.64
C ASP A 294 4.65 7.56 -5.50
N SER A 295 5.87 7.64 -5.10
CA SER A 295 6.76 6.50 -4.86
C SER A 295 7.96 6.92 -4.03
N TRP A 296 8.63 5.95 -3.44
CA TRP A 296 9.95 6.19 -2.83
C TRP A 296 11.03 6.47 -3.89
N ASP A 297 12.16 7.00 -3.43
CA ASP A 297 13.23 7.58 -4.24
C ASP A 297 14.54 6.79 -4.25
N LEU A 298 14.57 5.58 -3.69
CA LEU A 298 15.74 4.70 -3.83
C LEU A 298 15.86 4.13 -5.24
N ALA A 299 14.74 4.05 -5.97
CA ALA A 299 14.67 3.63 -7.37
C ALA A 299 13.65 4.47 -8.14
N THR A 300 12.97 3.89 -9.12
CA THR A 300 12.04 4.62 -10.01
C THR A 300 10.57 4.41 -9.69
N GLY A 301 10.23 3.61 -8.65
CA GLY A 301 8.85 3.35 -8.24
C GLY A 301 8.04 2.66 -9.35
N ALA A 302 8.61 1.65 -10.00
CA ALA A 302 7.94 0.96 -11.09
C ALA A 302 6.92 -0.06 -10.61
N THR A 303 7.27 -0.81 -9.55
CA THR A 303 6.38 -1.83 -8.95
C THR A 303 5.50 -1.26 -7.86
N ASP A 304 5.96 -0.18 -7.22
CA ASP A 304 5.34 0.51 -6.10
C ASP A 304 5.27 2.03 -6.36
N ASN A 305 4.18 2.60 -6.88
CA ASN A 305 3.09 1.91 -7.55
C ASN A 305 2.91 2.43 -8.99
N GLY A 306 4.02 2.52 -9.75
CA GLY A 306 3.98 2.84 -11.19
C GLY A 306 3.08 1.86 -11.95
N MET A 307 3.09 0.57 -11.54
CA MET A 307 2.23 -0.46 -12.13
C MET A 307 0.75 -0.15 -11.93
N GLY A 308 0.29 0.14 -10.73
CA GLY A 308 -1.12 0.48 -10.45
C GLY A 308 -1.56 1.80 -11.08
N THR A 309 -0.70 2.84 -11.03
CA THR A 309 -0.92 4.11 -11.73
C THR A 309 -1.15 3.91 -13.22
N THR A 310 -0.28 3.15 -13.89
CA THR A 310 -0.38 2.96 -15.33
C THR A 310 -1.46 1.95 -15.72
N ALA A 311 -1.75 0.96 -14.88
CA ALA A 311 -2.91 0.08 -15.02
C ALA A 311 -4.23 0.87 -14.94
N THR A 312 -4.30 1.90 -14.08
CA THR A 312 -5.45 2.81 -13.99
C THR A 312 -5.68 3.58 -15.29
N LEU A 313 -4.62 4.12 -15.89
CA LEU A 313 -4.69 4.78 -17.21
C LEU A 313 -5.04 3.79 -18.33
N GLY A 314 -4.47 2.59 -18.32
CA GLY A 314 -4.79 1.54 -19.28
C GLY A 314 -6.21 1.04 -19.17
N ALA A 315 -6.76 0.96 -17.94
CA ALA A 315 -8.16 0.63 -17.73
C ALA A 315 -9.09 1.68 -18.34
N ALA A 316 -8.77 2.97 -18.19
CA ALA A 316 -9.49 4.06 -18.84
C ALA A 316 -9.41 3.94 -20.37
N GLU A 317 -8.22 3.70 -20.91
CA GLU A 317 -7.98 3.51 -22.34
C GLU A 317 -8.80 2.34 -22.91
N ALA A 318 -8.77 1.18 -22.25
CA ALA A 318 -9.52 -0.01 -22.68
C ALA A 318 -11.02 0.22 -22.73
N ILE A 319 -11.58 0.91 -21.73
CA ILE A 319 -13.01 1.25 -21.69
C ILE A 319 -13.36 2.23 -22.79
N LEU A 320 -12.57 3.28 -23.01
CA LEU A 320 -12.80 4.26 -24.08
C LEU A 320 -12.74 3.63 -25.48
N LYS A 321 -11.74 2.76 -25.72
CA LYS A 321 -11.58 2.06 -27.01
C LYS A 321 -12.68 1.02 -27.26
N SER A 322 -13.28 0.45 -26.22
CA SER A 322 -14.40 -0.48 -26.37
C SER A 322 -15.62 0.12 -27.05
N SER A 323 -15.73 1.45 -27.07
CA SER A 323 -16.88 2.22 -27.56
C SER A 323 -18.18 2.00 -26.77
N PHE A 324 -18.15 1.22 -25.70
CA PHE A 324 -19.27 1.07 -24.77
C PHE A 324 -19.18 2.13 -23.67
N LYS A 325 -20.32 2.67 -23.27
CA LYS A 325 -20.42 3.63 -22.17
C LYS A 325 -21.10 2.96 -20.98
N PRO A 326 -20.55 3.09 -19.78
CA PRO A 326 -21.16 2.53 -18.58
C PRO A 326 -22.43 3.29 -18.19
N ARG A 327 -23.29 2.67 -17.40
CA ARG A 327 -24.50 3.32 -16.84
C ARG A 327 -24.15 4.36 -15.78
N ARG A 328 -23.09 4.10 -14.97
CA ARG A 328 -22.58 4.96 -13.91
C ARG A 328 -21.25 5.57 -14.30
N THR A 329 -20.89 6.67 -13.71
CA THR A 329 -19.59 7.31 -13.92
C THR A 329 -18.47 6.44 -13.34
N ILE A 330 -17.40 6.25 -14.11
CA ILE A 330 -16.14 5.70 -13.62
C ILE A 330 -15.19 6.87 -13.48
N ARG A 331 -14.70 7.10 -12.26
CA ARG A 331 -13.75 8.14 -11.92
C ARG A 331 -12.39 7.50 -11.69
N PHE A 332 -11.44 7.85 -12.53
CA PHE A 332 -10.04 7.42 -12.44
C PHE A 332 -9.27 8.44 -11.61
N VAL A 333 -8.56 7.95 -10.61
CA VAL A 333 -7.79 8.78 -9.68
C VAL A 333 -6.38 8.22 -9.58
N LEU A 334 -5.39 9.07 -9.85
CA LEU A 334 -4.01 8.82 -9.50
C LEU A 334 -3.80 9.52 -8.16
N PHE A 335 -3.73 8.73 -7.10
CA PHE A 335 -3.57 9.24 -5.75
C PHE A 335 -2.13 9.67 -5.51
N THR A 336 -1.92 10.59 -4.57
CA THR A 336 -0.60 11.02 -4.11
C THR A 336 -0.52 10.89 -2.59
N GLY A 337 0.69 10.79 -2.04
CA GLY A 337 0.87 10.69 -0.59
C GLY A 337 0.37 9.40 0.03
N GLU A 338 0.28 8.34 -0.74
CA GLU A 338 -0.02 7.00 -0.22
C GLU A 338 1.09 6.56 0.74
N GLU A 339 2.34 6.70 0.32
CA GLU A 339 3.56 6.29 1.00
C GLU A 339 3.78 6.99 2.36
N GLU A 340 3.17 8.15 2.58
CA GLU A 340 3.18 8.87 3.86
C GLU A 340 1.91 8.66 4.68
N GLY A 341 1.05 7.74 4.29
CA GLY A 341 -0.13 7.34 5.05
C GLY A 341 -1.46 7.67 4.40
N LEU A 342 -1.65 7.29 3.13
CA LEU A 342 -2.91 7.37 2.39
C LEU A 342 -3.44 8.81 2.25
N LEU A 343 -2.55 9.82 2.22
CA LEU A 343 -2.94 11.23 2.37
C LEU A 343 -3.86 11.69 1.25
N GLY A 344 -3.62 11.25 0.01
CA GLY A 344 -4.41 11.60 -1.15
C GLY A 344 -5.82 11.00 -1.13
N SER A 345 -5.95 9.73 -0.81
CA SER A 345 -7.26 9.09 -0.70
C SER A 345 -8.05 9.56 0.52
N VAL A 346 -7.37 9.88 1.63
CA VAL A 346 -7.98 10.59 2.77
C VAL A 346 -8.47 11.98 2.35
N ALA A 347 -7.65 12.75 1.62
CA ALA A 347 -8.05 14.05 1.11
C ALA A 347 -9.25 13.95 0.16
N TYR A 348 -9.22 12.98 -0.75
CA TYR A 348 -10.32 12.70 -1.66
C TYR A 348 -11.64 12.45 -0.91
N THR A 349 -11.65 11.50 0.04
CA THR A 349 -12.87 11.15 0.79
C THR A 349 -13.40 12.32 1.62
N ARG A 350 -12.51 13.20 2.11
CA ARG A 350 -12.90 14.44 2.82
C ARG A 350 -13.49 15.49 1.89
N MET A 351 -12.88 15.73 0.72
CA MET A 351 -13.37 16.68 -0.27
C MET A 351 -14.74 16.27 -0.82
N HIS A 352 -14.93 14.98 -1.05
CA HIS A 352 -16.15 14.39 -1.62
C HIS A 352 -17.14 13.87 -0.58
N LYS A 353 -17.01 14.23 0.71
CA LYS A 353 -17.84 13.68 1.80
C LYS A 353 -19.36 13.79 1.55
N ASP A 354 -19.79 14.87 0.92
CA ASP A 354 -21.22 15.13 0.67
C ASP A 354 -21.75 14.27 -0.49
N GLU A 355 -20.90 13.73 -1.35
CA GLU A 355 -21.25 12.81 -2.44
C GLU A 355 -20.85 11.35 -2.18
N MET A 356 -20.23 11.02 -1.02
CA MET A 356 -19.89 9.64 -0.69
C MET A 356 -21.10 8.70 -0.73
N ALA A 357 -22.30 9.21 -0.42
CA ALA A 357 -23.54 8.43 -0.55
C ALA A 357 -23.81 7.97 -1.99
N ASN A 358 -23.24 8.61 -2.99
CA ASN A 358 -23.35 8.28 -4.41
C ASN A 358 -22.20 7.37 -4.90
N HIS A 359 -21.12 7.24 -4.15
CA HIS A 359 -20.04 6.32 -4.50
C HIS A 359 -20.49 4.87 -4.33
N VAL A 360 -20.11 4.02 -5.28
CA VAL A 360 -20.52 2.60 -5.33
C VAL A 360 -19.44 1.69 -4.80
N ALA A 361 -18.21 1.91 -5.22
CA ALA A 361 -17.02 1.18 -4.80
C ALA A 361 -15.77 1.98 -5.15
N ALA A 362 -14.64 1.68 -4.51
CA ALA A 362 -13.30 1.99 -4.99
C ALA A 362 -12.60 0.69 -5.38
N VAL A 363 -11.90 0.67 -6.51
CA VAL A 363 -11.16 -0.48 -7.03
C VAL A 363 -9.71 -0.07 -7.21
N ILE A 364 -8.80 -0.67 -6.46
CA ILE A 364 -7.39 -0.29 -6.37
C ILE A 364 -6.50 -1.46 -6.78
N LEU A 365 -5.37 -1.15 -7.41
CA LEU A 365 -4.30 -2.09 -7.73
C LEU A 365 -3.00 -1.60 -7.09
N ASP A 366 -2.53 -2.33 -6.05
CA ASP A 366 -1.41 -1.88 -5.23
C ASP A 366 -0.78 -3.02 -4.40
N ASN A 367 -0.46 -4.16 -5.02
CA ASN A 367 0.17 -5.28 -4.32
C ASN A 367 1.42 -5.81 -5.06
N GLY A 368 2.12 -4.92 -5.79
CA GLY A 368 3.40 -5.22 -6.43
C GLY A 368 3.27 -5.62 -7.91
N GLN A 369 4.23 -6.42 -8.43
CA GLN A 369 4.42 -6.66 -9.87
C GLN A 369 3.91 -8.02 -10.36
N GLY A 370 3.28 -8.82 -9.51
CA GLY A 370 2.77 -10.14 -9.87
C GLY A 370 1.38 -10.10 -10.51
N PRO A 371 0.91 -11.24 -11.04
CA PRO A 371 -0.42 -11.30 -11.62
C PRO A 371 -1.52 -11.18 -10.57
N VAL A 372 -2.61 -10.51 -10.91
CA VAL A 372 -3.83 -10.49 -10.11
C VAL A 372 -4.38 -11.90 -9.96
N THR A 373 -4.61 -12.35 -8.75
CA THR A 373 -5.12 -13.68 -8.39
C THR A 373 -6.44 -13.63 -7.64
N GLY A 374 -6.88 -12.44 -7.20
CA GLY A 374 -8.09 -12.30 -6.40
C GLY A 374 -8.69 -10.90 -6.37
N LEU A 375 -9.84 -10.83 -5.74
CA LEU A 375 -10.63 -9.64 -5.47
C LEU A 375 -10.99 -9.65 -3.98
N GLN A 376 -10.33 -8.83 -3.18
CA GLN A 376 -10.59 -8.63 -1.76
C GLN A 376 -11.60 -7.51 -1.59
N LEU A 377 -12.66 -7.72 -0.82
CA LEU A 377 -13.83 -6.84 -0.82
C LEU A 377 -13.91 -5.89 0.38
N GLY A 378 -12.83 -5.71 1.12
CA GLY A 378 -12.74 -4.74 2.22
C GLY A 378 -13.82 -4.90 3.29
N GLY A 379 -14.01 -6.10 3.82
CA GLY A 379 -14.99 -6.43 4.84
C GLY A 379 -16.43 -6.63 4.33
N ARG A 380 -16.66 -6.54 3.02
CA ARG A 380 -18.01 -6.60 2.42
C ARG A 380 -18.41 -8.04 2.03
N LEU A 381 -18.50 -8.94 3.01
CA LEU A 381 -18.95 -10.33 2.84
C LEU A 381 -20.28 -10.46 2.09
N ASP A 382 -21.16 -9.47 2.20
CA ASP A 382 -22.44 -9.41 1.50
C ASP A 382 -22.32 -9.36 -0.03
N LEU A 383 -21.18 -8.95 -0.57
CA LEU A 383 -20.91 -8.83 -2.00
C LEU A 383 -20.26 -10.08 -2.62
N VAL A 384 -19.67 -10.95 -1.80
CA VAL A 384 -18.93 -12.14 -2.26
C VAL A 384 -19.70 -12.95 -3.29
N PRO A 385 -21.01 -13.30 -3.09
CA PRO A 385 -21.72 -14.13 -4.08
C PRO A 385 -21.88 -13.46 -5.46
N ALA A 386 -22.02 -12.14 -5.50
CA ALA A 386 -22.15 -11.41 -6.76
C ALA A 386 -20.81 -11.28 -7.48
N VAL A 387 -19.74 -11.00 -6.73
CA VAL A 387 -18.38 -10.84 -7.26
C VAL A 387 -17.78 -12.18 -7.69
N GLU A 388 -18.02 -13.27 -6.96
CA GLU A 388 -17.63 -14.63 -7.40
C GLU A 388 -18.26 -15.03 -8.74
N LYS A 389 -19.53 -14.65 -8.95
CA LYS A 389 -20.19 -14.90 -10.22
C LYS A 389 -19.50 -14.13 -11.36
N PHE A 390 -19.08 -12.90 -11.11
CA PHE A 390 -18.29 -12.09 -12.05
C PHE A 390 -16.90 -12.67 -12.27
N ALA A 391 -16.16 -13.01 -11.20
CA ALA A 391 -14.83 -13.61 -11.28
C ALA A 391 -14.81 -14.88 -12.16
N LYS A 392 -15.85 -15.75 -12.04
CA LYS A 392 -16.03 -16.92 -12.91
C LYS A 392 -16.19 -16.57 -14.40
N ALA A 393 -16.70 -15.39 -14.73
CA ALA A 393 -16.77 -14.92 -16.12
C ALA A 393 -15.39 -14.49 -16.64
N LEU A 394 -14.47 -14.12 -15.75
CA LEU A 394 -13.09 -13.72 -16.07
C LEU A 394 -12.10 -14.91 -16.17
N ARG A 395 -12.57 -16.15 -16.21
CA ARG A 395 -11.70 -17.35 -16.24
C ARG A 395 -10.65 -17.37 -17.35
N ALA A 396 -10.82 -16.58 -18.40
CA ALA A 396 -9.82 -16.41 -19.46
C ALA A 396 -8.55 -15.72 -18.95
N PHE A 397 -8.67 -14.96 -17.85
CA PHE A 397 -7.57 -14.27 -17.18
C PHE A 397 -7.01 -15.06 -15.98
N GLY A 398 -7.53 -16.26 -15.70
CA GLY A 398 -7.15 -17.13 -14.59
C GLY A 398 -8.31 -17.36 -13.62
N ASP A 399 -8.06 -18.22 -12.64
CA ASP A 399 -9.01 -18.46 -11.55
C ASP A 399 -8.77 -17.38 -10.48
N LEU A 400 -9.71 -16.45 -10.37
CA LEU A 400 -9.64 -15.37 -9.37
C LEU A 400 -10.42 -15.79 -8.12
N HIS A 401 -9.75 -15.76 -6.95
CA HIS A 401 -10.46 -15.93 -5.67
C HIS A 401 -11.23 -14.65 -5.31
N VAL A 402 -12.20 -14.78 -4.45
CA VAL A 402 -12.99 -13.65 -3.93
C VAL A 402 -13.20 -13.87 -2.44
N ASP A 403 -12.83 -12.92 -1.64
CA ASP A 403 -13.01 -12.92 -0.18
C ASP A 403 -13.38 -11.55 0.36
N ASP A 404 -13.55 -11.44 1.67
CA ASP A 404 -13.87 -10.20 2.37
C ASP A 404 -12.66 -9.64 3.15
N GLU A 405 -11.45 -10.04 2.80
CA GLU A 405 -10.25 -9.51 3.45
C GLU A 405 -10.14 -8.00 3.25
N ILE A 406 -9.48 -7.37 4.21
CA ILE A 406 -9.24 -5.93 4.22
C ILE A 406 -7.76 -5.71 3.95
N GLU A 407 -7.46 -5.07 2.84
CA GLU A 407 -6.15 -4.48 2.60
C GLU A 407 -6.22 -3.00 2.97
N PHE A 408 -5.93 -2.70 4.24
CA PHE A 408 -6.07 -1.35 4.77
C PHE A 408 -4.86 -0.46 4.46
N GLY A 409 -3.71 -1.06 4.17
CA GLY A 409 -2.47 -0.38 3.85
C GLY A 409 -2.40 0.20 2.44
N THR A 410 -3.52 0.29 1.71
CA THR A 410 -3.61 0.90 0.37
C THR A 410 -4.70 1.96 0.33
N ASP A 411 -4.84 2.67 -0.80
CA ASP A 411 -5.88 3.68 -1.02
C ASP A 411 -7.33 3.16 -0.89
N THR A 412 -7.55 1.87 -0.66
CA THR A 412 -8.85 1.31 -0.29
C THR A 412 -9.31 1.72 1.10
N GLY A 413 -8.39 1.90 2.05
CA GLY A 413 -8.67 2.13 3.47
C GLY A 413 -9.64 3.29 3.74
N PRO A 414 -9.40 4.51 3.23
CA PRO A 414 -10.31 5.65 3.41
C PRO A 414 -11.72 5.43 2.88
N PHE A 415 -11.88 4.67 1.79
CA PHE A 415 -13.21 4.30 1.26
C PHE A 415 -13.91 3.27 2.15
N ILE A 416 -13.16 2.30 2.69
CA ILE A 416 -13.69 1.35 3.66
C ILE A 416 -14.18 2.10 4.91
N MET A 417 -13.41 3.06 5.42
CA MET A 417 -13.83 3.94 6.53
C MET A 417 -15.08 4.75 6.19
N ALA A 418 -15.27 5.14 4.94
CA ALA A 418 -16.49 5.80 4.48
C ALA A 418 -17.70 4.83 4.30
N GLY A 419 -17.53 3.54 4.63
CA GLY A 419 -18.56 2.49 4.52
C GLY A 419 -18.72 1.89 3.12
N LEU A 420 -17.82 2.22 2.19
CA LEU A 420 -17.82 1.70 0.83
C LEU A 420 -17.06 0.37 0.72
N PRO A 421 -17.34 -0.45 -0.29
CA PRO A 421 -16.42 -1.50 -0.69
C PRO A 421 -15.11 -0.86 -1.20
N GLY A 422 -14.01 -1.08 -0.49
CA GLY A 422 -12.65 -0.93 -1.02
C GLY A 422 -12.24 -2.27 -1.61
N ILE A 423 -12.27 -2.38 -2.93
CA ILE A 423 -11.92 -3.61 -3.64
C ILE A 423 -10.45 -3.55 -4.01
N ASN A 424 -9.65 -4.37 -3.35
CA ASN A 424 -8.26 -4.54 -3.69
C ASN A 424 -8.11 -5.70 -4.70
N LEU A 425 -7.32 -5.49 -5.76
CA LEU A 425 -6.95 -6.52 -6.70
C LEU A 425 -5.70 -7.23 -6.15
N ASP A 426 -5.90 -8.37 -5.47
CA ASP A 426 -4.81 -9.13 -4.87
C ASP A 426 -3.87 -9.74 -5.91
N GLN A 427 -2.56 -9.57 -5.71
CA GLN A 427 -1.52 -10.01 -6.64
C GLN A 427 -0.58 -11.05 -6.03
N ASP A 428 -0.29 -12.11 -6.77
CA ASP A 428 0.76 -13.08 -6.39
C ASP A 428 2.15 -12.53 -6.72
N SER A 429 2.71 -11.76 -5.81
CA SER A 429 3.97 -11.01 -5.98
C SER A 429 5.07 -11.51 -5.02
N PRO A 430 5.57 -12.76 -5.14
CA PRO A 430 6.54 -13.32 -4.18
C PRO A 430 7.87 -12.57 -4.16
N ASP A 431 8.22 -11.88 -5.23
CA ASP A 431 9.44 -11.09 -5.36
C ASP A 431 9.27 -9.62 -4.94
N TYR A 432 8.05 -9.17 -4.63
CA TYR A 432 7.76 -7.80 -4.18
C TYR A 432 8.57 -7.42 -2.94
N LYS A 433 8.83 -8.36 -2.05
CA LYS A 433 9.73 -8.18 -0.90
C LYS A 433 11.14 -7.66 -1.24
N TYR A 434 11.58 -7.80 -2.50
CA TYR A 434 12.88 -7.29 -2.95
C TYR A 434 12.78 -5.91 -3.60
N THR A 435 11.61 -5.56 -4.15
CA THR A 435 11.39 -4.28 -4.83
C THR A 435 10.71 -3.25 -3.93
N HIS A 436 9.77 -3.68 -3.09
CA HIS A 436 9.01 -2.82 -2.19
C HIS A 436 9.92 -1.89 -1.38
N HIS A 437 9.79 -0.59 -1.61
CA HIS A 437 10.55 0.47 -0.95
C HIS A 437 12.08 0.35 -1.07
N SER A 438 12.61 -0.22 -2.14
CA SER A 438 14.04 -0.49 -2.27
C SER A 438 14.67 0.07 -3.56
N ALA A 439 16.00 0.07 -3.59
CA ALA A 439 16.75 0.44 -4.80
C ALA A 439 16.59 -0.55 -5.98
N ALA A 440 15.86 -1.66 -5.79
CA ALA A 440 15.55 -2.61 -6.83
C ALA A 440 14.19 -2.37 -7.51
N ASP A 441 13.43 -1.36 -7.10
CA ASP A 441 12.14 -1.02 -7.71
C ASP A 441 12.31 -0.26 -9.02
N THR A 442 12.64 -0.98 -10.07
CA THR A 442 12.98 -0.47 -11.40
C THR A 442 12.09 -1.06 -12.49
N PHE A 443 11.97 -0.36 -13.61
CA PHE A 443 11.12 -0.70 -14.76
C PHE A 443 11.24 -2.16 -15.22
N ASP A 444 12.48 -2.71 -15.25
CA ASP A 444 12.77 -4.09 -15.68
C ASP A 444 12.15 -5.19 -14.78
N LYS A 445 11.58 -4.83 -13.64
CA LYS A 445 10.89 -5.76 -12.75
C LYS A 445 9.44 -6.01 -13.15
N VAL A 446 8.86 -5.11 -13.94
CA VAL A 446 7.48 -5.25 -14.39
C VAL A 446 7.43 -5.95 -15.74
N ARG A 447 6.65 -6.99 -15.83
CA ARG A 447 6.43 -7.73 -17.08
C ARG A 447 5.26 -7.12 -17.85
N PRO A 448 5.43 -6.84 -19.18
CA PRO A 448 4.38 -6.22 -19.99
C PRO A 448 3.10 -7.07 -20.05
N ASP A 449 3.24 -8.39 -20.18
CA ASP A 449 2.10 -9.31 -20.27
C ASP A 449 1.28 -9.37 -18.95
N ILE A 450 1.92 -9.19 -17.80
CA ILE A 450 1.25 -9.11 -16.51
C ILE A 450 0.55 -7.76 -16.35
N LEU A 451 1.24 -6.66 -16.64
CA LEU A 451 0.67 -5.32 -16.53
C LEU A 451 -0.56 -5.15 -17.43
N ASP A 452 -0.49 -5.58 -18.69
CA ASP A 452 -1.63 -5.50 -19.63
C ASP A 452 -2.81 -6.35 -19.17
N ARG A 453 -2.53 -7.57 -18.65
CA ARG A 453 -3.55 -8.45 -18.09
C ARG A 453 -4.23 -7.82 -16.88
N ASP A 454 -3.47 -7.31 -15.94
CA ASP A 454 -3.98 -6.78 -14.66
C ASP A 454 -4.72 -5.46 -14.88
N SER A 455 -4.22 -4.59 -15.77
CA SER A 455 -4.95 -3.41 -16.25
C SER A 455 -6.30 -3.79 -16.89
N THR A 456 -6.32 -4.90 -17.65
CA THR A 456 -7.57 -5.39 -18.26
C THR A 456 -8.54 -5.91 -17.19
N ILE A 457 -8.06 -6.62 -16.18
CA ILE A 457 -8.91 -7.08 -15.05
C ILE A 457 -9.47 -5.88 -14.29
N LEU A 458 -8.65 -4.86 -14.05
CA LEU A 458 -9.08 -3.60 -13.42
C LEU A 458 -10.18 -2.91 -14.24
N ALA A 459 -9.99 -2.80 -15.57
CA ALA A 459 -10.99 -2.24 -16.49
C ALA A 459 -12.31 -3.01 -16.46
N LEU A 460 -12.23 -4.34 -16.52
CA LEU A 460 -13.40 -5.22 -16.52
C LEU A 460 -14.16 -5.15 -15.20
N THR A 461 -13.44 -5.08 -14.08
CA THR A 461 -14.04 -4.96 -12.73
C THR A 461 -14.77 -3.63 -12.59
N ALA A 462 -14.10 -2.53 -12.96
CA ALA A 462 -14.69 -1.20 -12.92
C ALA A 462 -15.92 -1.08 -13.84
N PHE A 463 -15.80 -1.53 -15.09
CA PHE A 463 -16.89 -1.49 -16.06
C PHE A 463 -18.07 -2.35 -15.61
N TRP A 464 -17.82 -3.58 -15.13
CA TRP A 464 -18.89 -4.45 -14.62
C TRP A 464 -19.66 -3.81 -13.47
N ILE A 465 -18.96 -3.18 -12.50
CA ILE A 465 -19.61 -2.49 -11.38
C ILE A 465 -20.44 -1.32 -11.88
N ALA A 466 -19.89 -0.53 -12.81
CA ALA A 466 -20.53 0.69 -13.32
C ALA A 466 -21.70 0.42 -14.28
N ASP A 467 -21.67 -0.70 -15.02
CA ASP A 467 -22.70 -1.02 -16.06
C ASP A 467 -23.82 -1.93 -15.56
N ARG A 468 -23.79 -2.37 -14.30
CA ARG A 468 -24.88 -3.16 -13.72
C ARG A 468 -26.20 -2.40 -13.75
N PRO A 469 -27.34 -3.07 -14.06
CA PRO A 469 -28.66 -2.44 -13.92
C PRO A 469 -28.90 -1.93 -12.49
N GLU A 470 -28.60 -2.76 -11.50
CA GLU A 470 -28.71 -2.42 -10.09
C GLU A 470 -27.36 -1.99 -9.51
N ARG A 471 -27.35 -1.03 -8.62
CA ARG A 471 -26.17 -0.59 -7.90
C ARG A 471 -25.59 -1.76 -7.09
N LEU A 472 -24.28 -2.01 -7.23
CA LEU A 472 -23.61 -3.12 -6.53
C LEU A 472 -23.71 -2.99 -5.01
N ALA A 473 -23.46 -1.78 -4.50
CA ALA A 473 -23.44 -1.51 -3.08
C ALA A 473 -23.91 -0.11 -2.76
N ILE A 474 -24.39 0.06 -1.53
CA ILE A 474 -24.58 1.37 -0.88
C ILE A 474 -23.60 1.45 0.29
N PRO A 475 -23.13 2.63 0.67
CA PRO A 475 -22.28 2.80 1.85
C PRO A 475 -22.96 2.25 3.10
N TRP A 476 -22.20 1.57 3.92
CA TRP A 476 -22.69 1.15 5.23
C TRP A 476 -22.78 2.33 6.19
N PRO A 477 -23.76 2.34 7.11
CA PRO A 477 -23.77 3.30 8.20
C PRO A 477 -22.50 3.20 9.05
N ALA A 478 -22.04 4.35 9.56
CA ALA A 478 -20.80 4.45 10.36
C ALA A 478 -20.72 3.41 11.49
N GLN A 479 -21.84 3.13 12.18
CA GLN A 479 -21.88 2.12 13.25
C GLN A 479 -21.58 0.70 12.73
N LYS A 480 -22.08 0.34 11.54
CA LYS A 480 -21.81 -0.98 10.94
C LYS A 480 -20.36 -1.10 10.49
N THR A 481 -19.83 -0.03 9.88
CA THR A 481 -18.42 0.04 9.46
C THR A 481 -17.49 -0.05 10.66
N ALA A 482 -17.73 0.75 11.71
CA ALA A 482 -16.93 0.71 12.93
C ALA A 482 -16.90 -0.69 13.56
N ARG A 483 -18.06 -1.38 13.63
CA ARG A 483 -18.13 -2.74 14.16
C ARG A 483 -17.28 -3.70 13.33
N MET A 484 -17.39 -3.67 12.02
CA MET A 484 -16.62 -4.54 11.13
C MET A 484 -15.12 -4.31 11.30
N LEU A 485 -14.66 -3.05 11.37
CA LEU A 485 -13.24 -2.73 11.58
C LEU A 485 -12.73 -3.22 12.94
N VAL A 486 -13.55 -3.16 13.99
CA VAL A 486 -13.20 -3.72 15.32
C VAL A 486 -13.12 -5.25 15.25
N GLU A 487 -14.08 -5.92 14.59
CA GLU A 487 -14.08 -7.38 14.41
C GLU A 487 -12.87 -7.87 13.61
N LYS A 488 -12.37 -7.07 12.67
CA LYS A 488 -11.18 -7.35 11.86
C LYS A 488 -9.87 -6.85 12.48
N HIS A 489 -9.93 -6.21 13.66
CA HIS A 489 -8.78 -5.67 14.40
C HIS A 489 -8.08 -4.46 13.78
N GLU A 490 -8.73 -3.76 12.85
CA GLU A 490 -8.20 -2.55 12.19
C GLU A 490 -8.31 -1.28 13.05
N ASP A 491 -9.10 -1.30 14.11
CA ASP A 491 -9.42 -0.11 14.91
C ASP A 491 -8.25 0.40 15.76
N LEU A 492 -7.38 -0.50 16.21
CA LEU A 492 -6.33 -0.15 17.18
C LEU A 492 -5.28 0.77 16.53
N GLU A 493 -4.79 0.42 15.36
CA GLU A 493 -3.83 1.23 14.61
C GLU A 493 -4.41 2.59 14.25
N LEU A 494 -5.63 2.62 13.72
CA LEU A 494 -6.34 3.85 13.39
C LEU A 494 -6.53 4.78 14.59
N LYS A 495 -6.78 4.22 15.77
CA LYS A 495 -6.90 5.01 17.02
C LYS A 495 -5.57 5.58 17.48
N ILE A 496 -4.48 4.82 17.37
CA ILE A 496 -3.14 5.27 17.74
C ILE A 496 -2.68 6.44 16.85
N PHE A 497 -2.95 6.36 15.55
CA PHE A 497 -2.62 7.43 14.59
C PHE A 497 -3.67 8.55 14.53
N HIS A 498 -4.69 8.53 15.40
CA HIS A 498 -5.78 9.51 15.40
C HIS A 498 -6.59 9.58 14.08
N LEU A 499 -6.63 8.48 13.34
CA LEU A 499 -7.37 8.34 12.08
C LEU A 499 -8.76 7.75 12.27
N TRP A 500 -9.11 7.26 13.48
CA TRP A 500 -10.41 6.67 13.79
C TRP A 500 -11.54 7.70 13.74
N PRO A 501 -12.46 7.66 12.74
CA PRO A 501 -13.45 8.72 12.55
C PRO A 501 -14.73 8.48 13.34
N PHE A 502 -14.85 7.37 14.06
CA PHE A 502 -16.12 6.89 14.62
C PHE A 502 -16.34 7.22 16.10
N GLY A 503 -15.44 7.98 16.73
CA GLY A 503 -15.54 8.29 18.16
C GLY A 503 -15.62 7.02 19.02
N ASP A 504 -16.63 6.94 19.90
CA ASP A 504 -16.84 5.79 20.80
C ASP A 504 -17.61 4.63 20.16
N LEU A 505 -18.00 4.74 18.87
CA LEU A 505 -18.66 3.64 18.16
C LEU A 505 -17.72 2.43 18.08
N GLY A 506 -18.22 1.27 18.44
CA GLY A 506 -17.45 0.02 18.53
C GLY A 506 -16.90 -0.31 19.91
N ALA A 507 -16.86 0.63 20.87
CA ALA A 507 -16.38 0.37 22.23
C ALA A 507 -17.38 -0.42 23.10
N GLU A 508 -18.66 -0.36 22.77
CA GLU A 508 -19.72 -0.97 23.61
C GLU A 508 -19.75 -2.52 23.56
N GLU A 509 -19.08 -3.16 22.61
CA GLU A 509 -19.09 -4.62 22.46
C GLU A 509 -17.87 -5.33 23.09
N GLN A 510 -16.77 -4.64 23.34
CA GLN A 510 -15.63 -5.22 24.10
C GLN A 510 -15.96 -5.41 25.60
N ALA A 511 -17.07 -4.88 26.05
CA ALA A 511 -17.52 -4.97 27.46
C ALA A 511 -18.60 -6.05 27.70
N ARG A 512 -18.98 -6.84 26.71
CA ARG A 512 -19.91 -7.96 26.79
C ARG A 512 -19.25 -9.28 26.46
#